data_fb832303b5e8cd8f37266f898b56f688
#
_entry.id   fb832303b5e8cd8f37266f898b56f688
#
_cell.length_a   1.000
_cell.length_b   1.000
_cell.length_c   1.000
_cell.angle_alpha   90.00
_cell.angle_beta   90.00
_cell.angle_gamma   90.00
#
_symmetry.space_group_name_H-M   'P 1'
#
loop_
_entity.id
_entity.type
_entity.pdbx_description
1 polymer ?
#
loop_
_entity_poly.entity_id
_entity_poly.type
_entity_poly.pdbx_seq_one_letter_code
_entity_poly.pdbx_strand_id
1 'polypeptide(L)'
;LDYPLDTLEEVYRANTFAPLALIQAVREELKAGAVVLNVTSDAAIEPYPGWGGYGSSKAALEHLSAILAAENPSLRVYWADPGDMRTRMHQEAFPDEDISDRPLPEESVPGLIELLTGGRPSGRYRVGDLAEEEVV
;
A
#
# COMPACT_ATOMS: atom_id res chain seq x y z
N LEU A 1 -0.67 -22.24 0.41
CA LEU A 1 0.75 -22.01 0.08
C LEU A 1 1.24 -22.83 -1.12
N ASP A 2 0.38 -23.04 -2.11
CA ASP A 2 0.70 -23.85 -3.30
C ASP A 2 1.27 -23.01 -4.46
N TYR A 3 1.91 -21.90 -4.15
CA TYR A 3 2.53 -21.05 -5.15
C TYR A 3 3.77 -21.70 -5.74
N PRO A 4 3.90 -21.76 -7.08
CA PRO A 4 5.20 -22.00 -7.69
C PRO A 4 6.19 -20.91 -7.27
N LEU A 5 7.41 -21.28 -6.95
CA LEU A 5 8.40 -20.32 -6.46
C LEU A 5 8.76 -19.23 -7.48
N ASP A 6 8.72 -19.54 -8.77
CA ASP A 6 8.93 -18.54 -9.82
C ASP A 6 7.81 -17.49 -9.87
N THR A 7 6.55 -17.90 -9.65
CA THR A 7 5.43 -16.98 -9.53
C THR A 7 5.58 -16.10 -8.29
N LEU A 8 5.97 -16.67 -7.17
CA LEU A 8 6.22 -15.92 -5.93
C LEU A 8 7.32 -14.88 -6.14
N GLU A 9 8.40 -15.26 -6.83
CA GLU A 9 9.49 -14.34 -7.15
C GLU A 9 9.01 -13.14 -7.97
N GLU A 10 8.15 -13.35 -8.97
CA GLU A 10 7.56 -12.27 -9.77
C GLU A 10 6.71 -11.32 -8.92
N VAL A 11 5.90 -11.87 -8.01
CA VAL A 11 5.04 -11.08 -7.11
C VAL A 11 5.91 -10.20 -6.19
N TYR A 12 6.96 -10.77 -5.60
CA TYR A 12 7.87 -10.03 -4.75
C TYR A 12 8.67 -8.99 -5.51
N ARG A 13 9.05 -9.28 -6.74
CA ARG A 13 9.76 -8.32 -7.59
C ARG A 13 8.93 -7.07 -7.84
N ALA A 14 7.63 -7.22 -8.13
CA ALA A 14 6.73 -6.10 -8.38
C ALA A 14 6.31 -5.38 -7.09
N ASN A 15 5.99 -6.12 -6.04
CA ASN A 15 5.33 -5.57 -4.85
C ASN A 15 6.29 -5.16 -3.74
N THR A 16 7.47 -5.73 -3.69
CA THR A 16 8.43 -5.54 -2.60
C THR A 16 9.74 -4.94 -3.10
N PHE A 17 10.36 -5.56 -4.10
CA PHE A 17 11.68 -5.14 -4.57
C PHE A 17 11.63 -3.86 -5.39
N ALA A 18 10.63 -3.70 -6.27
CA ALA A 18 10.54 -2.52 -7.10
C ALA A 18 10.31 -1.24 -6.29
N PRO A 19 9.38 -1.19 -5.31
CA PRO A 19 9.26 -0.02 -4.45
C PRO A 19 10.57 0.32 -3.71
N LEU A 20 11.25 -0.68 -3.17
CA LEU A 20 12.54 -0.47 -2.51
C LEU A 20 13.59 0.07 -3.47
N ALA A 21 13.68 -0.50 -4.67
CA ALA A 21 14.65 -0.06 -5.69
C ALA A 21 14.40 1.38 -6.11
N LEU A 22 13.14 1.80 -6.25
CA LEU A 22 12.78 3.18 -6.57
C LEU A 22 13.21 4.15 -5.45
N ILE A 23 12.97 3.78 -4.20
CA ILE A 23 13.38 4.59 -3.05
C ILE A 23 14.90 4.73 -3.03
N GLN A 24 15.63 3.64 -3.23
CA GLN A 24 17.09 3.66 -3.29
C GLN A 24 17.61 4.55 -4.42
N ALA A 25 16.94 4.52 -5.59
CA ALA A 25 17.34 5.30 -6.75
C ALA A 25 17.21 6.82 -6.54
N VAL A 26 16.21 7.25 -5.75
CA VAL A 26 15.95 8.68 -5.50
C VAL A 26 16.39 9.14 -4.11
N ARG A 27 16.99 8.26 -3.33
CA ARG A 27 17.29 8.47 -1.91
C ARG A 27 18.00 9.80 -1.64
N GLU A 28 18.99 10.13 -2.43
CA GLU A 28 19.80 11.34 -2.23
C GLU A 28 19.06 12.62 -2.62
N GLU A 29 17.97 12.49 -3.40
CA GLU A 29 17.13 13.60 -3.79
C GLU A 29 16.00 13.89 -2.79
N LEU A 30 15.78 13.01 -1.81
CA LEU A 30 14.73 13.16 -0.82
C LEU A 30 15.15 14.17 0.24
N LYS A 31 14.49 15.32 0.24
CA LYS A 31 14.70 16.40 1.20
C LYS A 31 13.94 16.14 2.51
N ALA A 32 14.32 16.84 3.57
CA ALA A 32 13.56 16.82 4.81
C ALA A 32 12.10 17.21 4.54
N GLY A 33 11.17 16.43 5.09
CA GLY A 33 9.74 16.60 4.86
C GLY A 33 9.20 15.94 3.59
N ALA A 34 10.06 15.32 2.79
CA ALA A 34 9.60 14.56 1.62
C ALA A 34 8.68 13.42 2.04
N VAL A 35 7.72 13.10 1.19
CA VAL A 35 6.74 12.04 1.44
C VAL A 35 7.06 10.83 0.58
N VAL A 36 7.11 9.65 1.23
CA VAL A 36 7.11 8.35 0.55
C VAL A 36 5.78 7.69 0.91
N LEU A 37 4.97 7.42 -0.10
CA LEU A 37 3.69 6.76 0.09
C LEU A 37 3.70 5.43 -0.66
N ASN A 38 3.67 4.34 0.09
CA ASN A 38 3.57 2.99 -0.45
C ASN A 38 2.13 2.51 -0.31
N VAL A 39 1.56 2.01 -1.40
CA VAL A 39 0.20 1.45 -1.39
C VAL A 39 0.27 0.00 -0.94
N THR A 40 -0.47 -0.32 0.10
CA THR A 40 -0.55 -1.66 0.68
C THR A 40 -1.97 -2.22 0.57
N SER A 41 -2.29 -3.22 1.37
CA SER A 41 -3.57 -3.91 1.35
C SER A 41 -3.84 -4.50 2.74
N ASP A 42 -5.10 -4.74 3.06
CA ASP A 42 -5.46 -5.49 4.27
C ASP A 42 -4.91 -6.93 4.24
N ALA A 43 -4.62 -7.48 3.05
CA ALA A 43 -3.99 -8.78 2.90
C ALA A 43 -2.57 -8.84 3.50
N ALA A 44 -1.95 -7.70 3.77
CA ALA A 44 -0.68 -7.63 4.51
C ALA A 44 -0.83 -8.01 5.97
N ILE A 45 -2.02 -7.88 6.53
CA ILE A 45 -2.32 -8.12 7.94
C ILE A 45 -3.23 -9.35 8.10
N GLU A 46 -4.28 -9.44 7.27
CA GLU A 46 -5.27 -10.51 7.37
C GLU A 46 -4.80 -11.78 6.64
N PRO A 47 -4.83 -12.94 7.31
CA PRO A 47 -4.35 -14.19 6.71
C PRO A 47 -5.40 -14.84 5.80
N TYR A 48 -5.69 -14.24 4.68
CA TYR A 48 -6.64 -14.80 3.72
C TYR A 48 -6.09 -16.07 3.07
N PRO A 49 -6.79 -17.20 3.19
CA PRO A 49 -6.39 -18.44 2.52
C PRO A 49 -6.25 -18.24 1.00
N GLY A 50 -5.20 -18.78 0.42
CA GLY A 50 -4.89 -18.63 -1.01
C GLY A 50 -4.13 -17.36 -1.39
N TRP A 51 -3.95 -16.44 -0.46
CA TRP A 51 -3.34 -15.13 -0.72
C TRP A 51 -1.91 -15.01 -0.16
N GLY A 52 -1.24 -16.15 0.07
CA GLY A 52 0.06 -16.15 0.72
C GLY A 52 1.16 -15.40 -0.03
N GLY A 53 1.16 -15.45 -1.35
CA GLY A 53 2.14 -14.71 -2.16
C GLY A 53 1.91 -13.21 -2.10
N TYR A 54 0.72 -12.77 -2.44
CA TYR A 54 0.35 -11.35 -2.42
C TYR A 54 0.42 -10.77 -1.01
N GLY A 55 -0.22 -11.44 -0.04
CA GLY A 55 -0.27 -10.96 1.33
C GLY A 55 1.11 -10.82 1.96
N SER A 56 1.96 -11.83 1.80
CA SER A 56 3.32 -11.77 2.34
C SER A 56 4.17 -10.69 1.66
N SER A 57 4.01 -10.48 0.36
CA SER A 57 4.73 -9.42 -0.35
C SER A 57 4.34 -8.02 0.15
N LYS A 58 3.06 -7.80 0.42
CA LYS A 58 2.58 -6.54 0.99
C LYS A 58 2.99 -6.38 2.45
N ALA A 59 3.01 -7.46 3.22
CA ALA A 59 3.53 -7.43 4.60
C ALA A 59 5.02 -7.05 4.61
N ALA A 60 5.80 -7.59 3.69
CA ALA A 60 7.21 -7.22 3.53
C ALA A 60 7.36 -5.74 3.19
N LEU A 61 6.55 -5.22 2.26
CA LEU A 61 6.55 -3.80 1.91
C LEU A 61 6.20 -2.92 3.11
N GLU A 62 5.21 -3.31 3.91
CA GLU A 62 4.83 -2.56 5.12
C GLU A 62 5.97 -2.51 6.12
N HIS A 63 6.63 -3.63 6.36
CA HIS A 63 7.74 -3.65 7.31
C HIS A 63 8.94 -2.84 6.82
N LEU A 64 9.28 -2.93 5.53
CA LEU A 64 10.30 -2.09 4.92
C LEU A 64 9.96 -0.59 5.04
N SER A 65 8.69 -0.24 4.88
CA SER A 65 8.22 1.14 5.06
C SER A 65 8.40 1.62 6.50
N ALA A 66 8.08 0.79 7.47
CA ALA A 66 8.26 1.10 8.89
C ALA A 66 9.74 1.29 9.23
N ILE A 67 10.61 0.45 8.71
CA ILE A 67 12.05 0.57 8.90
C ILE A 67 12.59 1.85 8.25
N LEU A 68 12.15 2.14 7.04
CA LEU A 68 12.54 3.37 6.35
C LEU A 68 12.16 4.62 7.18
N ALA A 69 10.96 4.64 7.75
CA ALA A 69 10.51 5.71 8.63
C ALA A 69 11.40 5.84 9.87
N ALA A 70 11.72 4.72 10.50
CA ALA A 70 12.57 4.69 11.69
C ALA A 70 14.00 5.17 11.42
N GLU A 71 14.55 4.80 10.27
CA GLU A 71 15.91 5.20 9.88
C GLU A 71 15.99 6.65 9.36
N ASN A 72 14.86 7.24 8.95
CA ASN A 72 14.82 8.58 8.36
C ASN A 72 13.72 9.43 9.01
N PRO A 73 13.92 9.91 10.24
CA PRO A 73 12.90 10.70 10.97
C PRO A 73 12.49 11.99 10.25
N SER A 74 13.31 12.51 9.34
CA SER A 74 13.01 13.71 8.57
C SER A 74 12.04 13.46 7.42
N LEU A 75 11.83 12.19 7.03
CA LEU A 75 10.88 11.82 6.00
C LEU A 75 9.51 11.52 6.59
N ARG A 76 8.48 11.69 5.79
CA ARG A 76 7.14 11.18 6.10
C ARG A 76 6.90 9.95 5.24
N VAL A 77 6.78 8.81 5.89
CA VAL A 77 6.64 7.53 5.21
C VAL A 77 5.28 6.94 5.60
N TYR A 78 4.43 6.75 4.59
CA TYR A 78 3.11 6.18 4.77
C TYR A 78 2.98 4.87 4.02
N TRP A 79 2.33 3.90 4.64
CA TRP A 79 1.87 2.69 3.96
C TRP A 79 0.35 2.68 4.06
N ALA A 80 -0.26 3.00 2.93
CA ALA A 80 -1.67 3.31 2.86
C ALA A 80 -2.46 2.15 2.26
N ASP A 81 -3.50 1.75 2.97
CA ASP A 81 -4.48 0.77 2.51
C ASP A 81 -5.69 1.52 1.94
N PRO A 82 -5.87 1.52 0.61
CA PRO A 82 -6.99 2.23 -0.01
C PRO A 82 -8.33 1.52 0.12
N GLY A 83 -8.35 0.30 0.69
CA GLY A 83 -9.53 -0.55 0.72
C GLY A 83 -9.81 -1.22 -0.62
N ASP A 84 -10.88 -2.00 -0.66
CA ASP A 84 -11.32 -2.64 -1.89
C ASP A 84 -11.93 -1.61 -2.83
N MET A 85 -11.53 -1.67 -4.10
CA MET A 85 -11.98 -0.72 -5.11
C MET A 85 -12.51 -1.46 -6.33
N ARG A 86 -13.45 -0.83 -7.03
CA ARG A 86 -13.97 -1.36 -8.27
C ARG A 86 -12.96 -1.15 -9.40
N THR A 87 -12.03 -2.10 -9.52
CA THR A 87 -10.97 -2.09 -10.51
C THR A 87 -10.92 -3.41 -11.27
N ARG A 88 -10.24 -3.38 -12.42
CA ARG A 88 -9.95 -4.60 -13.18
C ARG A 88 -9.15 -5.59 -12.35
N MET A 89 -8.18 -5.12 -11.60
CA MET A 89 -7.37 -5.96 -10.71
C MET A 89 -8.23 -6.69 -9.68
N HIS A 90 -9.18 -5.98 -9.05
CA HIS A 90 -10.09 -6.58 -8.06
C HIS A 90 -11.02 -7.61 -8.72
N GLN A 91 -11.56 -7.28 -9.91
CA GLN A 91 -12.42 -8.21 -10.66
C GLN A 91 -11.66 -9.46 -11.08
N GLU A 92 -10.40 -9.35 -11.47
CA GLU A 92 -9.58 -10.50 -11.84
C GLU A 92 -9.26 -11.40 -10.64
N ALA A 93 -9.14 -10.81 -9.45
CA ALA A 93 -8.95 -11.56 -8.21
C ALA A 93 -10.22 -12.31 -7.77
N PHE A 94 -11.39 -11.78 -8.10
CA PHE A 94 -12.70 -12.34 -7.76
C PHE A 94 -13.58 -12.43 -9.02
N PRO A 95 -13.25 -13.33 -9.98
CA PRO A 95 -13.90 -13.34 -11.27
C PRO A 95 -15.38 -13.71 -11.25
N ASP A 96 -15.82 -14.42 -10.22
CA ASP A 96 -17.21 -14.87 -10.05
C ASP A 96 -18.04 -13.92 -9.17
N GLU A 97 -17.47 -12.83 -8.69
CA GLU A 97 -18.16 -11.85 -7.86
C GLU A 97 -18.61 -10.63 -8.67
N ASP A 98 -19.79 -10.10 -8.31
CA ASP A 98 -20.23 -8.79 -8.76
C ASP A 98 -19.61 -7.74 -7.84
N ILE A 99 -18.67 -6.96 -8.37
CA ILE A 99 -17.99 -5.92 -7.62
C ILE A 99 -18.57 -4.52 -7.82
N SER A 100 -19.79 -4.43 -8.41
CA SER A 100 -20.42 -3.13 -8.68
C SER A 100 -20.72 -2.33 -7.41
N ASP A 101 -20.77 -2.98 -6.25
CA ASP A 101 -20.95 -2.37 -4.94
C ASP A 101 -19.65 -1.85 -4.31
N ARG A 102 -18.50 -2.17 -4.90
CA ARG A 102 -17.20 -1.68 -4.42
C ARG A 102 -17.02 -0.21 -4.79
N PRO A 103 -16.40 0.61 -3.92
CA PRO A 103 -16.13 2.01 -4.21
C PRO A 103 -15.28 2.19 -5.47
N LEU A 104 -15.52 3.27 -6.19
CA LEU A 104 -14.66 3.65 -7.31
C LEU A 104 -13.27 4.07 -6.79
N PRO A 105 -12.20 3.86 -7.57
CA PRO A 105 -10.86 4.31 -7.18
C PRO A 105 -10.79 5.79 -6.83
N GLU A 106 -11.58 6.63 -7.50
CA GLU A 106 -11.65 8.08 -7.26
C GLU A 106 -12.07 8.43 -5.82
N GLU A 107 -12.82 7.55 -5.16
CA GLU A 107 -13.26 7.76 -3.78
C GLU A 107 -12.12 7.63 -2.76
N SER A 108 -11.01 7.01 -3.14
CA SER A 108 -9.81 6.90 -2.30
C SER A 108 -8.87 8.10 -2.46
N VAL A 109 -9.04 8.91 -3.51
CA VAL A 109 -8.13 10.01 -3.84
C VAL A 109 -8.09 11.09 -2.74
N PRO A 110 -9.22 11.56 -2.17
CA PRO A 110 -9.15 12.58 -1.10
C PRO A 110 -8.29 12.15 0.09
N GLY A 111 -8.42 10.90 0.54
CA GLY A 111 -7.61 10.38 1.65
C GLY A 111 -6.13 10.28 1.30
N LEU A 112 -5.80 9.89 0.08
CA LEU A 112 -4.41 9.86 -0.40
C LEU A 112 -3.81 11.27 -0.45
N ILE A 113 -4.57 12.24 -0.94
CA ILE A 113 -4.14 13.65 -0.96
C ILE A 113 -3.91 14.16 0.47
N GLU A 114 -4.78 13.81 1.41
CA GLU A 114 -4.60 14.18 2.82
C GLU A 114 -3.26 13.65 3.36
N LEU A 115 -2.88 12.42 3.04
CA LEU A 115 -1.58 11.88 3.44
C LEU A 115 -0.43 12.66 2.82
N LEU A 116 -0.56 13.06 1.55
CA LEU A 116 0.50 13.79 0.86
C LEU A 116 0.68 15.22 1.40
N THR A 117 -0.37 15.86 1.85
CA THR A 117 -0.38 17.29 2.19
C THR A 117 -0.65 17.61 3.65
N GLY A 118 -1.23 16.70 4.42
CA GLY A 118 -1.74 16.98 5.77
C GLY A 118 -0.70 16.97 6.90
N GLY A 119 0.53 16.57 6.64
CA GLY A 119 1.58 16.57 7.65
C GLY A 119 1.44 15.54 8.75
N ARG A 120 0.74 14.46 8.51
CA ARG A 120 0.54 13.38 9.49
C ARG A 120 1.85 12.67 9.82
N PRO A 121 1.95 12.05 11.01
CA PRO A 121 3.10 11.22 11.35
C PRO A 121 3.23 10.02 10.40
N SER A 122 4.46 9.56 10.20
CA SER A 122 4.71 8.32 9.47
C SER A 122 3.92 7.17 10.11
N GLY A 123 3.38 6.28 9.29
CA GLY A 123 2.64 5.14 9.77
C GLY A 123 1.74 4.49 8.73
N ARG A 124 0.99 3.52 9.20
CA ARG A 124 -0.03 2.83 8.41
C ARG A 124 -1.35 3.56 8.52
N TYR A 125 -1.99 3.78 7.38
CA TYR A 125 -3.30 4.44 7.35
C TYR A 125 -4.27 3.67 6.46
N ARG A 126 -5.49 3.53 6.93
CA ARG A 126 -6.61 3.13 6.09
C ARG A 126 -7.20 4.40 5.50
N VAL A 127 -7.16 4.49 4.18
CA VAL A 127 -7.53 5.73 3.47
C VAL A 127 -8.99 6.13 3.72
N GLY A 128 -9.89 5.13 3.86
CA GLY A 128 -11.29 5.39 4.18
C GLY A 128 -11.51 6.10 5.52
N ASP A 129 -10.67 5.82 6.50
CA ASP A 129 -10.78 6.45 7.83
C ASP A 129 -10.43 7.94 7.76
N LEU A 130 -9.56 8.34 6.84
CA LEU A 130 -9.18 9.74 6.65
C LEU A 130 -10.30 10.58 6.04
N ALA A 131 -11.10 10.00 5.17
CA ALA A 131 -12.24 10.68 4.56
C ALA A 131 -13.36 10.96 5.58
N GLU A 132 -13.51 10.11 6.59
CA GLU A 132 -14.50 10.28 7.67
C GLU A 132 -14.13 11.44 8.63
N GLU A 133 -12.85 11.70 8.81
CA GLU A 133 -12.38 12.80 9.67
C GLU A 133 -12.63 14.17 9.07
N GLU A 134 -12.76 14.28 7.76
CA GLU A 134 -13.04 15.56 7.08
C GLU A 134 -14.50 16.01 7.16
N VAL A 135 -15.39 15.17 7.66
CA VAL A 135 -16.84 15.44 7.71
C VAL A 135 -17.28 16.08 9.04
N VAL A 136 -16.33 16.58 9.80
CA VAL A 136 -16.65 17.27 11.06
C VAL A 136 -16.87 18.77 10.85
#